data_a6cc098e696d233fbdeb72c24a7987f7
#
_entry.id   a6cc098e696d233fbdeb72c24a7987f7
#
_cell.length_a   1.000
_cell.length_b   1.000
_cell.length_c   1.000
_cell.angle_alpha   90.00
_cell.angle_beta   90.00
_cell.angle_gamma   90.00
#
_symmetry.space_group_name_H-M   'P 1'
#
loop_
_entity.id
_entity.type
_entity.pdbx_description
1 polymer ?
#
loop_
_entity_poly.entity_id
_entity_poly.type
_entity_poly.pdbx_seq_one_letter_code
_entity_poly.pdbx_strand_id
1 'polypeptide(L)'
;MENVNIKINGMPLSVPNGISILEAARYAGIEIPTLCFLKDINEIGACRICMVEVKGARNLVAACVFPVAEGMEIFTNTEKVRRSRKTTLELILSTHDKKCLTCVRSGNCELQKLCKDFGVDNADEYKGETIHYDIDDSAAHMIRDNNKCILCRRCVAACDAQGISVIGANARGFDTHISSAFDRDLATVSCISCGQCIVNCPTGAIVEKDDTGKVLEAINDPDKFVIVNTAPSIRATLGEAFGMKIGTNVEGKMVAALRRLGFDKVFDTDFAADLTIIEEANELVDRVKNGGVLPMITSCSPGWIKYCEHYYPELIPHLSTCKSPQQMFGATMKTWYAKKLNMDPSKMVVVGVMPCTAKKFETKRDGEAASGYPDVDISITTRELARMIESAGIYFKHLPDEEFDNPFGESTGAATIFGATGGVMEAALRTAVKLITGDEAPSPEFNDVRGMKNIKEAQYEVGGLNVKVAVASGTKNAGYLMDKIKDGTGDYTFIEIMGCPGGCINGGGQPIQHAVVRNFVDLKERRAKALYESDKNNAKRCSHENSAVKELYDEFLGKPGSHKAHEILHTTYVARKKYD
;
A
#
# COMPACT_ATOMS: atom_id res chain seq x y z
N MET A 1 -10.98 19.23 -26.78
CA MET A 1 -12.29 18.53 -26.78
C MET A 1 -13.34 19.61 -26.88
N GLU A 2 -14.36 19.45 -27.73
CA GLU A 2 -15.49 20.36 -27.77
C GLU A 2 -16.27 20.27 -26.47
N ASN A 3 -16.77 21.43 -25.98
CA ASN A 3 -17.65 21.45 -24.83
C ASN A 3 -19.11 21.30 -25.26
N VAL A 4 -19.92 20.72 -24.40
CA VAL A 4 -21.37 20.65 -24.51
C VAL A 4 -22.04 21.49 -23.42
N ASN A 5 -23.18 22.09 -23.74
CA ASN A 5 -23.96 22.90 -22.83
C ASN A 5 -25.07 22.04 -22.23
N ILE A 6 -25.12 21.95 -20.92
CA ILE A 6 -26.09 21.16 -20.16
C ILE A 6 -26.67 22.01 -19.03
N LYS A 7 -27.73 21.50 -18.38
CA LYS A 7 -28.24 22.08 -17.13
C LYS A 7 -28.28 20.99 -16.05
N ILE A 8 -27.77 21.33 -14.86
CA ILE A 8 -27.90 20.46 -13.68
C ILE A 8 -28.69 21.22 -12.59
N ASN A 9 -29.83 20.69 -12.20
CA ASN A 9 -30.77 21.32 -11.27
C ASN A 9 -31.11 22.79 -11.66
N GLY A 10 -31.25 23.04 -12.96
CA GLY A 10 -31.52 24.38 -13.52
C GLY A 10 -30.28 25.26 -13.74
N MET A 11 -29.12 24.89 -13.22
CA MET A 11 -27.85 25.64 -13.41
C MET A 11 -27.26 25.32 -14.79
N PRO A 12 -27.03 26.30 -15.66
CA PRO A 12 -26.37 26.08 -16.94
C PRO A 12 -24.87 25.86 -16.75
N LEU A 13 -24.30 24.90 -17.50
CA LEU A 13 -22.90 24.51 -17.43
C LEU A 13 -22.38 24.21 -18.84
N SER A 14 -21.12 24.59 -19.09
CA SER A 14 -20.36 24.15 -20.26
C SER A 14 -19.27 23.18 -19.80
N VAL A 15 -19.33 21.93 -20.25
CA VAL A 15 -18.46 20.85 -19.79
C VAL A 15 -17.87 20.07 -20.97
N PRO A 16 -16.73 19.39 -20.83
CA PRO A 16 -16.17 18.58 -21.90
C PRO A 16 -17.15 17.50 -22.38
N ASN A 17 -17.25 17.33 -23.69
CA ASN A 17 -18.09 16.30 -24.30
C ASN A 17 -17.58 14.91 -23.91
N GLY A 18 -18.50 13.98 -23.65
CA GLY A 18 -18.21 12.57 -23.36
C GLY A 18 -17.84 12.24 -21.91
N ILE A 19 -17.73 13.24 -21.02
CA ILE A 19 -17.59 12.95 -19.58
C ILE A 19 -18.91 12.40 -19.02
N SER A 20 -18.83 11.69 -17.91
CA SER A 20 -20.04 11.18 -17.23
C SER A 20 -20.84 12.29 -16.54
N ILE A 21 -22.14 12.07 -16.32
CA ILE A 21 -22.98 12.98 -15.52
C ILE A 21 -22.39 13.14 -14.12
N LEU A 22 -21.80 12.10 -13.55
CA LEU A 22 -21.14 12.17 -12.24
C LEU A 22 -19.99 13.18 -12.23
N GLU A 23 -19.17 13.17 -13.26
CA GLU A 23 -18.08 14.14 -13.41
C GLU A 23 -18.61 15.55 -13.69
N ALA A 24 -19.61 15.69 -14.58
CA ALA A 24 -20.23 16.97 -14.89
C ALA A 24 -20.88 17.63 -13.66
N ALA A 25 -21.47 16.84 -12.74
CA ALA A 25 -22.07 17.37 -11.52
C ALA A 25 -21.04 18.08 -10.61
N ARG A 26 -19.77 17.70 -10.69
CA ARG A 26 -18.68 18.35 -9.95
C ARG A 26 -18.42 19.78 -10.40
N TYR A 27 -18.57 20.06 -11.68
CA TYR A 27 -18.46 21.45 -12.19
C TYR A 27 -19.57 22.35 -11.62
N ALA A 28 -20.71 21.74 -11.21
CA ALA A 28 -21.81 22.43 -10.52
C ALA A 28 -21.63 22.47 -8.98
N GLY A 29 -20.54 21.93 -8.43
CA GLY A 29 -20.38 21.75 -6.98
C GLY A 29 -21.33 20.74 -6.36
N ILE A 30 -21.91 19.83 -7.15
CA ILE A 30 -22.87 18.83 -6.70
C ILE A 30 -22.19 17.48 -6.54
N GLU A 31 -22.35 16.89 -5.35
CA GLU A 31 -21.92 15.53 -5.06
C GLU A 31 -23.04 14.54 -5.33
N ILE A 32 -22.89 13.68 -6.34
CA ILE A 32 -23.78 12.55 -6.55
C ILE A 32 -23.20 11.34 -5.80
N PRO A 33 -23.96 10.69 -4.89
CA PRO A 33 -23.46 9.56 -4.11
C PRO A 33 -23.15 8.36 -4.99
N THR A 34 -22.08 7.64 -4.64
CA THR A 34 -21.67 6.40 -5.31
C THR A 34 -21.32 5.33 -4.29
N LEU A 35 -21.39 4.05 -4.67
CA LEU A 35 -20.98 2.95 -3.80
C LEU A 35 -20.13 1.89 -4.55
N CYS A 36 -20.41 1.63 -5.82
CA CYS A 36 -19.54 0.75 -6.64
C CYS A 36 -18.50 1.52 -7.45
N PHE A 37 -18.79 2.76 -7.84
CA PHE A 37 -17.90 3.54 -8.70
C PHE A 37 -16.59 3.91 -7.98
N LEU A 38 -15.49 3.69 -8.65
CA LEU A 38 -14.18 4.15 -8.25
C LEU A 38 -13.40 4.48 -9.53
N LYS A 39 -13.07 5.74 -9.71
CA LYS A 39 -12.45 6.26 -10.93
C LYS A 39 -11.18 5.48 -11.29
N ASP A 40 -11.00 5.17 -12.57
CA ASP A 40 -9.89 4.44 -13.17
C ASP A 40 -9.72 2.98 -12.65
N ILE A 41 -10.60 2.51 -11.77
CA ILE A 41 -10.57 1.17 -11.19
C ILE A 41 -11.87 0.39 -11.48
N ASN A 42 -13.03 0.94 -11.12
CA ASN A 42 -14.31 0.22 -11.21
C ASN A 42 -15.47 1.13 -11.64
N GLU A 43 -15.79 1.15 -12.93
CA GLU A 43 -16.79 2.03 -13.55
C GLU A 43 -17.94 1.24 -14.19
N ILE A 44 -18.52 0.30 -13.42
CA ILE A 44 -19.49 -0.70 -13.95
C ILE A 44 -20.97 -0.35 -13.74
N GLY A 45 -21.29 0.71 -13.00
CA GLY A 45 -22.68 1.14 -12.73
C GLY A 45 -23.56 0.14 -12.01
N ALA A 46 -23.01 -0.80 -11.20
CA ALA A 46 -23.72 -1.95 -10.65
C ALA A 46 -24.71 -1.59 -9.51
N CYS A 47 -24.29 -0.70 -8.56
CA CYS A 47 -25.04 -0.50 -7.31
C CYS A 47 -26.28 0.38 -7.43
N ARG A 48 -26.43 1.16 -8.51
CA ARG A 48 -27.57 2.07 -8.75
C ARG A 48 -27.80 3.17 -7.68
N ILE A 49 -26.82 3.47 -6.86
CA ILE A 49 -26.91 4.57 -5.88
C ILE A 49 -26.79 5.94 -6.57
N CYS A 50 -26.04 6.06 -7.67
CA CYS A 50 -25.82 7.29 -8.40
C CYS A 50 -26.96 7.68 -9.36
N MET A 51 -28.16 7.13 -9.19
CA MET A 51 -29.28 7.41 -10.09
C MET A 51 -29.65 8.89 -10.11
N VAL A 52 -29.93 9.42 -11.29
CA VAL A 52 -30.39 10.79 -11.55
C VAL A 52 -31.53 10.78 -12.56
N GLU A 53 -32.30 11.86 -12.60
CA GLU A 53 -33.35 12.07 -13.59
C GLU A 53 -32.84 12.93 -14.73
N VAL A 54 -33.11 12.53 -15.95
CA VAL A 54 -32.80 13.31 -17.16
C VAL A 54 -34.11 13.62 -17.85
N LYS A 55 -34.33 14.92 -18.19
CA LYS A 55 -35.55 15.38 -18.84
C LYS A 55 -35.76 14.64 -20.17
N GLY A 56 -36.94 14.10 -20.37
CA GLY A 56 -37.26 13.31 -21.55
C GLY A 56 -36.84 11.84 -21.50
N ALA A 57 -36.04 11.43 -20.52
CA ALA A 57 -35.73 10.02 -20.34
C ALA A 57 -36.88 9.27 -19.65
N ARG A 58 -37.18 8.06 -20.13
CA ARG A 58 -38.23 7.20 -19.57
C ARG A 58 -37.94 6.77 -18.13
N ASN A 59 -36.66 6.50 -17.83
CA ASN A 59 -36.21 5.96 -16.55
C ASN A 59 -35.08 6.83 -15.96
N LEU A 60 -34.80 6.67 -14.67
CA LEU A 60 -33.59 7.19 -14.05
C LEU A 60 -32.35 6.55 -14.70
N VAL A 61 -31.26 7.31 -14.81
CA VAL A 61 -29.98 6.86 -15.37
C VAL A 61 -28.88 6.83 -14.32
N ALA A 62 -27.91 5.96 -14.47
CA ALA A 62 -26.77 5.86 -13.55
C ALA A 62 -25.71 6.91 -13.93
N ALA A 63 -25.59 7.96 -13.15
CA ALA A 63 -24.72 9.10 -13.45
C ALA A 63 -23.24 8.73 -13.65
N CYS A 64 -22.76 7.68 -13.00
CA CYS A 64 -21.35 7.28 -13.07
C CYS A 64 -20.92 6.65 -14.42
N VAL A 65 -21.88 6.22 -15.25
CA VAL A 65 -21.60 5.58 -16.55
C VAL A 65 -22.38 6.21 -17.71
N PHE A 66 -23.23 7.19 -17.45
CA PHE A 66 -24.02 7.85 -18.48
C PHE A 66 -23.32 9.13 -18.95
N PRO A 67 -22.92 9.23 -20.22
CA PRO A 67 -22.23 10.43 -20.74
C PRO A 67 -23.18 11.60 -20.87
N VAL A 68 -22.65 12.81 -20.77
CA VAL A 68 -23.38 14.06 -21.06
C VAL A 68 -23.52 14.28 -22.57
N ALA A 69 -24.58 14.99 -22.97
CA ALA A 69 -24.84 15.39 -24.35
C ALA A 69 -25.38 16.83 -24.39
N GLU A 70 -25.24 17.50 -25.55
CA GLU A 70 -25.72 18.86 -25.77
C GLU A 70 -27.20 19.01 -25.43
N GLY A 71 -27.54 20.08 -24.70
CA GLY A 71 -28.91 20.40 -24.30
C GLY A 71 -29.51 19.54 -23.18
N MET A 72 -28.75 18.62 -22.58
CA MET A 72 -29.23 17.73 -21.52
C MET A 72 -29.63 18.52 -20.26
N GLU A 73 -30.84 18.24 -19.73
CA GLU A 73 -31.29 18.76 -18.44
C GLU A 73 -31.35 17.64 -17.40
N ILE A 74 -30.58 17.76 -16.33
CA ILE A 74 -30.32 16.73 -15.32
C ILE A 74 -30.83 17.20 -13.97
N PHE A 75 -31.49 16.33 -13.24
CA PHE A 75 -31.99 16.57 -11.87
C PHE A 75 -31.42 15.52 -10.93
N THR A 76 -30.66 15.97 -9.94
CA THR A 76 -29.90 15.10 -9.03
C THR A 76 -30.60 14.82 -7.72
N ASN A 77 -31.69 15.54 -7.40
CA ASN A 77 -32.33 15.49 -6.09
C ASN A 77 -33.87 15.63 -6.13
N THR A 78 -34.53 15.02 -7.13
CA THR A 78 -36.01 14.94 -7.14
C THR A 78 -36.50 13.91 -6.12
N GLU A 79 -37.80 13.95 -5.79
CA GLU A 79 -38.41 12.95 -4.91
C GLU A 79 -38.21 11.53 -5.46
N LYS A 80 -38.37 11.35 -6.77
CA LYS A 80 -38.16 10.09 -7.46
C LYS A 80 -36.73 9.58 -7.29
N VAL A 81 -35.74 10.49 -7.41
CA VAL A 81 -34.30 10.15 -7.22
C VAL A 81 -34.02 9.77 -5.77
N ARG A 82 -34.50 10.56 -4.79
CA ARG A 82 -34.30 10.27 -3.36
C ARG A 82 -34.91 8.93 -2.97
N ARG A 83 -36.18 8.67 -3.39
CA ARG A 83 -36.86 7.41 -3.14
C ARG A 83 -36.11 6.23 -3.73
N SER A 84 -35.65 6.33 -5.00
CA SER A 84 -34.88 5.28 -5.65
C SER A 84 -33.60 4.94 -4.89
N ARG A 85 -32.86 5.95 -4.40
CA ARG A 85 -31.63 5.73 -3.61
C ARG A 85 -31.90 5.08 -2.27
N LYS A 86 -32.92 5.55 -1.53
CA LYS A 86 -33.33 4.95 -0.24
C LYS A 86 -33.70 3.48 -0.42
N THR A 87 -34.60 3.17 -1.37
CA THR A 87 -35.00 1.80 -1.68
C THR A 87 -33.82 0.91 -2.07
N THR A 88 -32.87 1.44 -2.87
CA THR A 88 -31.68 0.68 -3.24
C THR A 88 -30.81 0.36 -2.03
N LEU A 89 -30.65 1.29 -1.07
CA LEU A 89 -29.91 1.03 0.17
C LEU A 89 -30.60 -0.01 1.04
N GLU A 90 -31.91 0.07 1.18
CA GLU A 90 -32.74 -0.90 1.93
C GLU A 90 -32.63 -2.31 1.32
N LEU A 91 -32.62 -2.43 -0.03
CA LEU A 91 -32.40 -3.70 -0.72
C LEU A 91 -30.97 -4.22 -0.50
N ILE A 92 -29.95 -3.37 -0.50
CA ILE A 92 -28.58 -3.79 -0.17
C ILE A 92 -28.49 -4.31 1.27
N LEU A 93 -29.19 -3.66 2.20
CA LEU A 93 -29.21 -4.07 3.61
C LEU A 93 -29.97 -5.38 3.85
N SER A 94 -30.88 -5.79 2.96
CA SER A 94 -31.67 -7.03 3.12
C SER A 94 -30.79 -8.29 3.23
N THR A 95 -29.62 -8.30 2.60
CA THR A 95 -28.66 -9.42 2.61
C THR A 95 -27.36 -9.12 3.36
N HIS A 96 -27.18 -7.90 3.86
CA HIS A 96 -25.95 -7.47 4.54
C HIS A 96 -25.99 -7.79 6.03
N ASP A 97 -24.88 -8.36 6.60
CA ASP A 97 -24.74 -8.53 8.05
C ASP A 97 -24.59 -7.15 8.73
N LYS A 98 -25.62 -6.79 9.50
CA LYS A 98 -25.78 -5.48 10.14
C LYS A 98 -25.14 -5.36 11.51
N LYS A 99 -24.17 -6.22 11.87
CA LYS A 99 -23.42 -6.16 13.13
C LYS A 99 -22.39 -5.01 13.13
N CYS A 100 -22.87 -3.78 12.88
CA CYS A 100 -22.02 -2.61 12.74
C CYS A 100 -21.18 -2.29 13.98
N LEU A 101 -21.69 -2.53 15.19
CA LEU A 101 -21.00 -2.23 16.45
C LEU A 101 -19.71 -3.05 16.65
N THR A 102 -19.64 -4.23 16.06
CA THR A 102 -18.44 -5.11 16.12
C THR A 102 -17.66 -5.14 14.81
N CYS A 103 -18.07 -4.35 13.82
CA CYS A 103 -17.41 -4.29 12.54
C CYS A 103 -16.21 -3.34 12.60
N VAL A 104 -15.04 -3.80 12.16
CA VAL A 104 -13.81 -2.98 12.10
C VAL A 104 -13.94 -1.72 11.22
N ARG A 105 -14.95 -1.69 10.32
CA ARG A 105 -15.27 -0.52 9.49
C ARG A 105 -16.33 0.40 10.10
N SER A 106 -16.77 0.16 11.34
CA SER A 106 -17.72 1.06 12.03
C SER A 106 -17.15 2.49 12.09
N GLY A 107 -17.98 3.47 11.77
CA GLY A 107 -17.55 4.88 11.67
C GLY A 107 -16.81 5.26 10.37
N ASN A 108 -16.22 4.30 9.65
CA ASN A 108 -15.54 4.52 8.36
C ASN A 108 -16.04 3.57 7.26
N CYS A 109 -17.36 3.32 7.20
CA CYS A 109 -18.02 2.48 6.21
C CYS A 109 -18.84 3.35 5.25
N GLU A 110 -18.59 3.23 3.94
CA GLU A 110 -19.33 4.01 2.93
C GLU A 110 -20.82 3.66 2.91
N LEU A 111 -21.19 2.38 3.14
CA LEU A 111 -22.58 1.96 3.22
C LEU A 111 -23.28 2.57 4.45
N GLN A 112 -22.65 2.51 5.63
CA GLN A 112 -23.18 3.08 6.87
C GLN A 112 -23.41 4.60 6.73
N LYS A 113 -22.43 5.31 6.12
CA LYS A 113 -22.57 6.74 5.83
C LYS A 113 -23.77 7.03 4.93
N LEU A 114 -23.93 6.29 3.83
CA LEU A 114 -25.07 6.50 2.91
C LEU A 114 -26.41 6.19 3.57
N CYS A 115 -26.53 5.14 4.38
CA CYS A 115 -27.76 4.85 5.12
C CYS A 115 -28.14 6.02 6.04
N LYS A 116 -27.17 6.61 6.73
CA LYS A 116 -27.39 7.82 7.54
C LYS A 116 -27.81 9.02 6.67
N ASP A 117 -27.12 9.29 5.59
CA ASP A 117 -27.35 10.45 4.72
C ASP A 117 -28.74 10.41 4.04
N PHE A 118 -29.25 9.21 3.74
CA PHE A 118 -30.57 9.00 3.11
C PHE A 118 -31.70 8.64 4.11
N GLY A 119 -31.42 8.71 5.40
CA GLY A 119 -32.43 8.48 6.42
C GLY A 119 -33.08 7.09 6.32
N VAL A 120 -32.24 6.05 6.18
CA VAL A 120 -32.71 4.66 6.25
C VAL A 120 -33.03 4.35 7.72
N ASP A 121 -34.29 4.26 8.03
CA ASP A 121 -34.84 4.09 9.37
C ASP A 121 -35.24 2.64 9.67
N ASN A 122 -35.53 1.85 8.64
CA ASN A 122 -35.81 0.42 8.75
C ASN A 122 -34.84 -0.41 7.91
N ALA A 123 -33.84 -0.98 8.55
CA ALA A 123 -32.86 -1.83 7.87
C ALA A 123 -33.39 -3.23 7.51
N ASP A 124 -34.56 -3.57 7.98
CA ASP A 124 -35.25 -4.86 7.76
C ASP A 124 -36.49 -4.73 6.86
N GLU A 125 -36.67 -3.58 6.15
CA GLU A 125 -37.83 -3.33 5.28
C GLU A 125 -38.03 -4.44 4.23
N TYR A 126 -36.93 -4.91 3.65
CA TYR A 126 -36.95 -5.99 2.65
C TYR A 126 -36.26 -7.27 3.17
N LYS A 127 -36.44 -7.57 4.48
CA LYS A 127 -35.91 -8.79 5.05
C LYS A 127 -36.56 -10.02 4.39
N GLY A 128 -35.73 -10.93 3.91
CA GLY A 128 -36.14 -12.16 3.24
C GLY A 128 -35.11 -13.26 3.48
N GLU A 129 -35.04 -14.17 2.53
CA GLU A 129 -34.02 -15.21 2.54
C GLU A 129 -32.60 -14.59 2.40
N THR A 130 -31.65 -15.10 3.17
CA THR A 130 -30.26 -14.64 3.17
C THR A 130 -29.35 -15.86 3.16
N ILE A 131 -28.39 -15.86 2.25
CA ILE A 131 -27.33 -16.87 2.22
C ILE A 131 -26.31 -16.52 3.31
N HIS A 132 -25.91 -17.50 4.07
CA HIS A 132 -24.82 -17.38 5.02
C HIS A 132 -23.56 -18.00 4.44
N TYR A 133 -22.44 -17.26 4.49
CA TYR A 133 -21.13 -17.67 3.99
C TYR A 133 -20.16 -17.88 5.14
N ASP A 134 -19.33 -18.91 5.02
CA ASP A 134 -18.17 -19.08 5.91
C ASP A 134 -17.16 -17.97 5.69
N ILE A 135 -16.43 -17.61 6.75
CA ILE A 135 -15.39 -16.59 6.73
C ILE A 135 -14.07 -17.25 6.28
N ASP A 136 -13.48 -16.74 5.21
CA ASP A 136 -12.14 -17.13 4.81
C ASP A 136 -11.08 -16.29 5.55
N ASP A 137 -10.44 -16.90 6.54
CA ASP A 137 -9.33 -16.33 7.31
C ASP A 137 -8.00 -17.08 7.08
N SER A 138 -7.94 -17.92 6.06
CA SER A 138 -6.80 -18.77 5.70
C SER A 138 -5.52 -17.98 5.39
N ALA A 139 -5.66 -16.82 4.77
CA ALA A 139 -4.53 -15.97 4.39
C ALA A 139 -3.87 -15.30 5.61
N ALA A 140 -2.53 -15.18 5.60
CA ALA A 140 -1.78 -14.54 6.68
C ALA A 140 -2.08 -13.04 6.84
N HIS A 141 -2.63 -12.38 5.83
CA HIS A 141 -2.71 -10.92 5.72
C HIS A 141 -4.12 -10.33 5.73
N MET A 142 -5.15 -11.14 5.47
CA MET A 142 -6.52 -10.63 5.34
C MET A 142 -7.57 -11.67 5.71
N ILE A 143 -8.77 -11.16 5.99
CA ILE A 143 -10.00 -11.91 6.21
C ILE A 143 -11.01 -11.48 5.15
N ARG A 144 -11.75 -12.45 4.58
CA ARG A 144 -12.87 -12.23 3.66
C ARG A 144 -14.16 -12.75 4.27
N ASP A 145 -15.13 -11.86 4.44
CA ASP A 145 -16.47 -12.13 4.98
C ASP A 145 -17.55 -11.71 3.98
N ASN A 146 -18.05 -12.66 3.22
CA ASN A 146 -19.07 -12.40 2.20
C ASN A 146 -20.44 -12.01 2.79
N ASN A 147 -20.70 -12.24 4.08
CA ASN A 147 -21.92 -11.78 4.75
C ASN A 147 -21.99 -10.24 4.80
N LYS A 148 -20.86 -9.55 4.66
CA LYS A 148 -20.75 -8.09 4.58
C LYS A 148 -20.51 -7.56 3.17
N CYS A 149 -20.50 -8.45 2.16
CA CYS A 149 -20.27 -8.08 0.77
C CYS A 149 -21.55 -7.50 0.15
N ILE A 150 -21.39 -6.41 -0.59
CA ILE A 150 -22.47 -5.73 -1.33
C ILE A 150 -22.34 -5.92 -2.85
N LEU A 151 -21.51 -6.83 -3.29
CA LEU A 151 -21.26 -7.17 -4.71
C LEU A 151 -20.88 -5.97 -5.60
N CYS A 152 -20.24 -4.97 -5.03
CA CYS A 152 -19.79 -3.77 -5.77
C CYS A 152 -18.64 -4.05 -6.76
N ARG A 153 -17.93 -5.18 -6.60
CA ARG A 153 -16.79 -5.64 -7.43
C ARG A 153 -15.57 -4.73 -7.45
N ARG A 154 -15.45 -3.73 -6.58
CA ARG A 154 -14.23 -2.91 -6.49
C ARG A 154 -12.98 -3.74 -6.20
N CYS A 155 -13.07 -4.77 -5.36
CA CYS A 155 -11.96 -5.68 -5.04
C CYS A 155 -11.54 -6.51 -6.24
N VAL A 156 -12.48 -6.98 -7.04
CA VAL A 156 -12.23 -7.73 -8.28
C VAL A 156 -11.46 -6.86 -9.27
N ALA A 157 -11.99 -5.66 -9.54
CA ALA A 157 -11.34 -4.71 -10.45
C ALA A 157 -9.94 -4.29 -9.96
N ALA A 158 -9.75 -4.10 -8.64
CA ALA A 158 -8.45 -3.80 -8.07
C ALA A 158 -7.45 -4.96 -8.22
N CYS A 159 -7.91 -6.20 -8.10
CA CYS A 159 -7.08 -7.39 -8.31
C CYS A 159 -6.69 -7.55 -9.79
N ASP A 160 -7.63 -7.26 -10.69
CA ASP A 160 -7.39 -7.26 -12.14
C ASP A 160 -6.41 -6.14 -12.56
N ALA A 161 -6.57 -4.95 -12.00
CA ALA A 161 -5.64 -3.84 -12.21
C ALA A 161 -4.19 -4.15 -11.77
N GLN A 162 -4.01 -5.08 -10.84
CA GLN A 162 -2.70 -5.61 -10.45
C GLN A 162 -2.21 -6.76 -11.35
N GLY A 163 -3.01 -7.22 -12.32
CA GLY A 163 -2.67 -8.33 -13.19
C GLY A 163 -2.66 -9.70 -12.51
N ILE A 164 -3.40 -9.84 -11.39
CA ILE A 164 -3.43 -11.06 -10.57
C ILE A 164 -4.72 -11.85 -10.79
N SER A 165 -5.87 -11.18 -10.72
CA SER A 165 -7.22 -11.72 -10.99
C SER A 165 -7.56 -13.03 -10.25
N VAL A 166 -7.05 -13.19 -9.02
CA VAL A 166 -7.31 -14.41 -8.21
C VAL A 166 -8.67 -14.41 -7.54
N ILE A 167 -9.35 -13.25 -7.47
CA ILE A 167 -10.70 -13.14 -6.94
C ILE A 167 -11.66 -12.65 -8.01
N GLY A 168 -12.85 -13.22 -8.03
CA GLY A 168 -13.88 -12.93 -9.02
C GLY A 168 -15.28 -13.11 -8.43
N ALA A 169 -16.31 -12.88 -9.26
CA ALA A 169 -17.68 -13.24 -8.91
C ALA A 169 -17.90 -14.71 -9.25
N ASN A 170 -18.17 -15.53 -8.25
CA ASN A 170 -18.51 -16.93 -8.38
C ASN A 170 -20.04 -17.10 -8.35
N ALA A 171 -20.53 -18.22 -8.88
CA ALA A 171 -21.94 -18.53 -9.06
C ALA A 171 -22.70 -17.46 -9.87
N ARG A 172 -24.01 -17.40 -9.77
CA ARG A 172 -24.87 -16.43 -10.48
C ARG A 172 -26.20 -16.22 -9.76
N GLY A 173 -26.90 -15.16 -10.15
CA GLY A 173 -28.19 -14.81 -9.54
C GLY A 173 -28.03 -14.48 -8.05
N PHE A 174 -28.89 -15.03 -7.21
CA PHE A 174 -28.89 -14.81 -5.77
C PHE A 174 -27.65 -15.40 -5.07
N ASP A 175 -27.11 -16.51 -5.61
CA ASP A 175 -25.94 -17.19 -5.04
C ASP A 175 -24.60 -16.50 -5.38
N THR A 176 -24.63 -15.38 -6.11
CA THR A 176 -23.42 -14.67 -6.49
C THR A 176 -22.65 -14.17 -5.26
N HIS A 177 -21.36 -14.51 -5.19
CA HIS A 177 -20.47 -14.06 -4.13
C HIS A 177 -19.06 -13.82 -4.68
N ILE A 178 -18.22 -13.15 -3.91
CA ILE A 178 -16.83 -12.87 -4.30
C ILE A 178 -15.90 -13.92 -3.71
N SER A 179 -15.20 -14.66 -4.56
CA SER A 179 -14.33 -15.74 -4.14
C SER A 179 -13.15 -15.96 -5.10
N SER A 180 -12.29 -16.87 -4.77
CA SER A 180 -11.28 -17.45 -5.66
C SER A 180 -11.94 -18.46 -6.60
N ALA A 181 -11.25 -18.88 -7.66
CA ALA A 181 -11.77 -19.90 -8.55
C ALA A 181 -12.10 -21.19 -7.77
N PHE A 182 -13.28 -21.76 -8.01
CA PHE A 182 -13.79 -22.96 -7.32
C PHE A 182 -13.91 -22.82 -5.80
N ASP A 183 -14.11 -21.61 -5.29
CA ASP A 183 -14.23 -21.27 -3.87
C ASP A 183 -13.04 -21.75 -3.02
N ARG A 184 -11.86 -21.81 -3.61
CA ARG A 184 -10.64 -22.16 -2.88
C ARG A 184 -10.27 -21.09 -1.86
N ASP A 185 -9.65 -21.53 -0.78
CA ASP A 185 -9.08 -20.66 0.24
C ASP A 185 -8.01 -19.72 -0.33
N LEU A 186 -7.98 -18.49 0.15
CA LEU A 186 -7.03 -17.47 -0.34
C LEU A 186 -5.56 -17.84 -0.10
N ALA A 187 -5.28 -18.68 0.88
CA ALA A 187 -3.94 -19.21 1.14
C ALA A 187 -3.43 -20.13 0.02
N THR A 188 -4.34 -20.80 -0.71
CA THR A 188 -4.00 -21.85 -1.69
C THR A 188 -3.94 -21.37 -3.14
N VAL A 189 -4.14 -20.08 -3.37
CA VAL A 189 -4.10 -19.46 -4.71
C VAL A 189 -2.95 -18.47 -4.82
N SER A 190 -2.61 -18.05 -6.03
CA SER A 190 -1.50 -17.12 -6.31
C SER A 190 -1.76 -15.66 -5.89
N CYS A 191 -2.43 -15.48 -4.74
CA CYS A 191 -2.62 -14.17 -4.13
C CYS A 191 -1.27 -13.61 -3.64
N ILE A 192 -0.90 -12.42 -4.11
CA ILE A 192 0.37 -11.77 -3.77
C ILE A 192 0.33 -10.95 -2.46
N SER A 193 -0.74 -11.03 -1.71
CA SER A 193 -0.92 -10.36 -0.40
C SER A 193 -0.84 -8.81 -0.45
N CYS A 194 -1.00 -8.17 -1.61
CA CYS A 194 -0.82 -6.72 -1.78
C CYS A 194 -1.86 -5.85 -1.07
N GLY A 195 -3.03 -6.40 -0.67
CA GLY A 195 -4.10 -5.68 0.05
C GLY A 195 -4.82 -4.60 -0.75
N GLN A 196 -4.64 -4.50 -2.08
CA GLN A 196 -5.37 -3.52 -2.89
C GLN A 196 -6.88 -3.78 -2.89
N CYS A 197 -7.31 -5.01 -2.74
CA CYS A 197 -8.72 -5.35 -2.52
C CYS A 197 -9.28 -4.79 -1.20
N ILE A 198 -8.46 -4.71 -0.14
CA ILE A 198 -8.85 -4.19 1.18
C ILE A 198 -9.14 -2.69 1.09
N VAL A 199 -8.16 -1.90 0.59
CA VAL A 199 -8.29 -0.43 0.51
C VAL A 199 -9.38 0.04 -0.45
N ASN A 200 -9.85 -0.85 -1.33
CA ASN A 200 -10.92 -0.58 -2.29
C ASN A 200 -12.30 -1.08 -1.81
N CYS A 201 -12.38 -1.88 -0.75
CA CYS A 201 -13.65 -2.35 -0.22
C CYS A 201 -14.40 -1.23 0.51
N PRO A 202 -15.66 -0.91 0.12
CA PRO A 202 -16.44 0.15 0.77
C PRO A 202 -17.06 -0.27 2.10
N THR A 203 -17.04 -1.57 2.41
CA THR A 203 -17.61 -2.18 3.62
C THR A 203 -16.55 -2.97 4.39
N GLY A 204 -16.95 -3.74 5.39
CA GLY A 204 -16.09 -4.65 6.15
C GLY A 204 -16.00 -6.06 5.59
N ALA A 205 -16.30 -6.28 4.30
CA ALA A 205 -16.27 -7.60 3.69
C ALA A 205 -14.85 -8.15 3.46
N ILE A 206 -13.89 -7.27 3.26
CA ILE A 206 -12.47 -7.61 3.14
C ILE A 206 -11.69 -6.65 4.04
N VAL A 207 -10.95 -7.21 4.99
CA VAL A 207 -10.18 -6.46 5.98
C VAL A 207 -8.83 -7.11 6.21
N GLU A 208 -7.86 -6.38 6.74
CA GLU A 208 -6.59 -6.98 7.18
C GLU A 208 -6.81 -7.91 8.37
N LYS A 209 -5.99 -8.96 8.48
CA LYS A 209 -5.92 -9.82 9.66
C LYS A 209 -5.32 -9.01 10.81
N ASP A 210 -6.01 -8.94 11.93
CA ASP A 210 -5.62 -8.08 13.06
C ASP A 210 -4.58 -8.78 13.94
N ASP A 211 -3.40 -8.17 14.06
CA ASP A 211 -2.31 -8.64 14.90
C ASP A 211 -2.06 -7.70 16.11
N THR A 212 -2.93 -6.70 16.36
CA THR A 212 -2.78 -5.76 17.48
C THR A 212 -2.79 -6.46 18.84
N GLY A 213 -3.59 -7.52 18.99
CA GLY A 213 -3.62 -8.33 20.21
C GLY A 213 -2.25 -8.92 20.55
N LYS A 214 -1.54 -9.46 19.56
CA LYS A 214 -0.17 -10.01 19.76
C LYS A 214 0.83 -8.95 20.19
N VAL A 215 0.71 -7.73 19.65
CA VAL A 215 1.57 -6.61 20.05
C VAL A 215 1.31 -6.21 21.50
N LEU A 216 0.03 -6.10 21.89
CA LEU A 216 -0.35 -5.77 23.27
C LEU A 216 0.06 -6.87 24.26
N GLU A 217 -0.06 -8.14 23.89
CA GLU A 217 0.44 -9.26 24.69
C GLU A 217 1.95 -9.15 24.92
N ALA A 218 2.72 -8.85 23.84
CA ALA A 218 4.17 -8.68 23.96
C ALA A 218 4.55 -7.49 24.85
N ILE A 219 3.90 -6.33 24.69
CA ILE A 219 4.14 -5.12 25.51
C ILE A 219 3.84 -5.38 26.98
N ASN A 220 2.82 -6.19 27.29
CA ASN A 220 2.44 -6.49 28.67
C ASN A 220 3.26 -7.64 29.31
N ASP A 221 4.09 -8.33 28.55
CA ASP A 221 4.97 -9.39 29.06
C ASP A 221 6.26 -8.77 29.65
N PRO A 222 6.46 -8.81 30.98
CA PRO A 222 7.63 -8.20 31.63
C PRO A 222 8.97 -8.86 31.26
N ASP A 223 8.93 -10.07 30.69
CA ASP A 223 10.13 -10.80 30.26
C ASP A 223 10.54 -10.46 28.81
N LYS A 224 9.78 -9.63 28.12
CA LYS A 224 10.04 -9.21 26.75
C LYS A 224 10.55 -7.76 26.68
N PHE A 225 11.42 -7.54 25.71
CA PHE A 225 11.88 -6.20 25.30
C PHE A 225 11.32 -5.92 23.91
N VAL A 226 10.32 -5.04 23.85
CA VAL A 226 9.53 -4.82 22.65
C VAL A 226 9.97 -3.56 21.93
N ILE A 227 10.55 -3.72 20.77
CA ILE A 227 10.98 -2.63 19.91
C ILE A 227 10.08 -2.48 18.70
N VAL A 228 9.87 -1.26 18.26
CA VAL A 228 9.05 -0.96 17.08
C VAL A 228 9.84 -0.13 16.08
N ASN A 229 9.63 -0.43 14.79
CA ASN A 229 10.12 0.41 13.70
C ASN A 229 8.99 0.79 12.75
N THR A 230 9.10 1.97 12.13
CA THR A 230 8.06 2.51 11.26
C THR A 230 8.58 2.76 9.85
N ALA A 231 7.86 2.26 8.85
CA ALA A 231 8.22 2.48 7.45
C ALA A 231 8.10 3.97 7.04
N PRO A 232 8.89 4.45 6.07
CA PRO A 232 8.94 5.86 5.67
C PRO A 232 7.59 6.49 5.37
N SER A 233 6.68 5.77 4.72
CA SER A 233 5.39 6.30 4.31
C SER A 233 4.37 6.47 5.45
N ILE A 234 4.61 5.86 6.62
CA ILE A 234 3.68 5.98 7.77
C ILE A 234 3.57 7.42 8.24
N ARG A 235 4.71 8.14 8.30
CA ARG A 235 4.76 9.56 8.70
C ARG A 235 3.89 10.47 7.82
N ALA A 236 3.71 10.12 6.53
CA ALA A 236 2.91 10.89 5.59
C ALA A 236 1.42 10.50 5.56
N THR A 237 1.01 9.43 6.25
CA THR A 237 -0.33 8.84 6.10
C THR A 237 -1.08 8.63 7.41
N LEU A 238 -0.41 8.37 8.52
CA LEU A 238 -1.04 8.07 9.81
C LEU A 238 -2.00 9.18 10.27
N GLY A 239 -1.65 10.45 10.05
CA GLY A 239 -2.48 11.60 10.39
C GLY A 239 -3.87 11.59 9.76
N GLU A 240 -4.03 10.91 8.61
CA GLU A 240 -5.32 10.79 7.93
C GLU A 240 -6.37 10.04 8.77
N ALA A 241 -5.95 9.02 9.52
CA ALA A 241 -6.83 8.27 10.42
C ALA A 241 -7.42 9.17 11.53
N PHE A 242 -6.72 10.22 11.90
CA PHE A 242 -7.13 11.19 12.90
C PHE A 242 -7.72 12.47 12.30
N GLY A 243 -8.13 12.45 11.02
CA GLY A 243 -8.76 13.59 10.34
C GLY A 243 -7.82 14.78 10.09
N MET A 244 -6.52 14.56 9.97
CA MET A 244 -5.55 15.55 9.50
C MET A 244 -5.55 15.60 7.97
N LYS A 245 -4.97 16.65 7.38
CA LYS A 245 -4.87 16.78 5.92
C LYS A 245 -4.05 15.62 5.33
N ILE A 246 -4.47 15.13 4.17
CA ILE A 246 -3.75 14.10 3.42
C ILE A 246 -2.34 14.58 3.09
N GLY A 247 -1.34 13.76 3.42
CA GLY A 247 0.07 14.09 3.23
C GLY A 247 0.65 15.01 4.31
N THR A 248 0.02 15.15 5.47
CA THR A 248 0.65 15.82 6.62
C THR A 248 1.74 14.92 7.20
N ASN A 249 2.97 15.41 7.30
CA ASN A 249 4.03 14.72 8.03
C ASN A 249 3.73 14.76 9.54
N VAL A 250 3.63 13.59 10.16
CA VAL A 250 3.32 13.42 11.59
C VAL A 250 4.38 12.59 12.32
N GLU A 251 5.62 12.60 11.81
CA GLU A 251 6.73 11.78 12.34
C GLU A 251 6.89 11.90 13.84
N GLY A 252 7.09 13.09 14.37
CA GLY A 252 7.31 13.28 15.80
C GLY A 252 6.11 12.88 16.66
N LYS A 253 4.87 13.14 16.18
CA LYS A 253 3.64 12.69 16.87
C LYS A 253 3.49 11.18 16.85
N MET A 254 3.90 10.53 15.79
CA MET A 254 3.91 9.08 15.64
C MET A 254 4.89 8.46 16.68
N VAL A 255 6.09 8.97 16.79
CA VAL A 255 7.07 8.54 17.80
C VAL A 255 6.51 8.70 19.21
N ALA A 256 5.95 9.87 19.52
CA ALA A 256 5.33 10.14 20.80
C ALA A 256 4.16 9.17 21.12
N ALA A 257 3.34 8.83 20.12
CA ALA A 257 2.26 7.86 20.28
C ALA A 257 2.78 6.45 20.60
N LEU A 258 3.79 6.00 19.88
CA LEU A 258 4.39 4.67 20.04
C LEU A 258 5.01 4.50 21.45
N ARG A 259 5.69 5.53 21.97
CA ARG A 259 6.19 5.49 23.36
C ARG A 259 5.04 5.39 24.38
N ARG A 260 3.94 6.11 24.15
CA ARG A 260 2.76 6.06 25.04
C ARG A 260 1.98 4.75 24.94
N LEU A 261 2.13 4.00 23.86
CA LEU A 261 1.62 2.65 23.74
C LEU A 261 2.41 1.63 24.57
N GLY A 262 3.63 1.98 25.03
CA GLY A 262 4.43 1.14 25.90
C GLY A 262 5.56 0.38 25.22
N PHE A 263 5.94 0.73 23.99
CA PHE A 263 7.14 0.16 23.38
C PHE A 263 8.41 0.62 24.11
N ASP A 264 9.33 -0.31 24.34
CA ASP A 264 10.61 -0.02 25.04
C ASP A 264 11.53 0.86 24.19
N LYS A 265 11.51 0.68 22.87
CA LYS A 265 12.29 1.46 21.91
C LYS A 265 11.48 1.71 20.64
N VAL A 266 11.64 2.93 20.11
CA VAL A 266 10.98 3.39 18.87
C VAL A 266 12.04 3.83 17.87
N PHE A 267 12.17 3.08 16.79
CA PHE A 267 13.17 3.29 15.75
C PHE A 267 12.56 3.59 14.38
N ASP A 268 13.40 4.08 13.48
CA ASP A 268 13.05 4.34 12.10
C ASP A 268 13.51 3.20 11.17
N THR A 269 12.62 2.69 10.35
CA THR A 269 13.00 1.74 9.28
C THR A 269 13.92 2.41 8.24
N ASP A 270 13.93 3.75 8.17
CA ASP A 270 14.79 4.50 7.26
C ASP A 270 16.28 4.18 7.46
N PHE A 271 16.73 3.91 8.71
CA PHE A 271 18.06 3.37 8.97
C PHE A 271 18.35 2.11 8.14
N ALA A 272 17.41 1.14 8.15
CA ALA A 272 17.57 -0.11 7.42
C ALA A 272 17.35 0.07 5.90
N ALA A 273 16.63 1.10 5.47
CA ALA A 273 16.55 1.46 4.06
C ALA A 273 17.91 1.97 3.55
N ASP A 274 18.62 2.80 4.34
CA ASP A 274 19.99 3.20 4.03
C ASP A 274 20.94 1.98 3.98
N LEU A 275 20.82 1.06 4.94
CA LEU A 275 21.59 -0.19 4.96
C LEU A 275 21.31 -1.03 3.71
N THR A 276 20.03 -1.14 3.30
CA THR A 276 19.64 -1.86 2.07
C THR A 276 20.28 -1.24 0.84
N ILE A 277 20.29 0.09 0.72
CA ILE A 277 20.95 0.76 -0.43
C ILE A 277 22.44 0.47 -0.46
N ILE A 278 23.11 0.46 0.68
CA ILE A 278 24.54 0.16 0.73
C ILE A 278 24.83 -1.26 0.23
N GLU A 279 24.07 -2.26 0.69
CA GLU A 279 24.23 -3.65 0.22
C GLU A 279 23.79 -3.80 -1.26
N GLU A 280 22.62 -3.28 -1.62
CA GLU A 280 22.05 -3.46 -2.96
C GLU A 280 22.89 -2.72 -4.05
N ALA A 281 23.40 -1.52 -3.74
CA ALA A 281 24.29 -0.81 -4.65
C ALA A 281 25.65 -1.54 -4.81
N ASN A 282 26.18 -2.13 -3.74
CA ASN A 282 27.40 -2.96 -3.85
C ASN A 282 27.14 -4.24 -4.65
N GLU A 283 26.00 -4.91 -4.44
CA GLU A 283 25.60 -6.07 -5.24
C GLU A 283 25.47 -5.71 -6.73
N LEU A 284 24.84 -4.57 -7.05
CA LEU A 284 24.71 -4.08 -8.42
C LEU A 284 26.08 -3.83 -9.07
N VAL A 285 26.97 -3.12 -8.37
CA VAL A 285 28.33 -2.82 -8.85
C VAL A 285 29.12 -4.10 -9.06
N ASP A 286 28.99 -5.09 -8.18
CA ASP A 286 29.64 -6.40 -8.31
C ASP A 286 29.12 -7.15 -9.55
N ARG A 287 27.80 -7.22 -9.75
CA ARG A 287 27.18 -7.84 -10.93
C ARG A 287 27.64 -7.18 -12.24
N VAL A 288 27.73 -5.86 -12.28
CA VAL A 288 28.20 -5.11 -13.47
C VAL A 288 29.68 -5.37 -13.74
N LYS A 289 30.53 -5.36 -12.71
CA LYS A 289 31.99 -5.51 -12.88
C LYS A 289 32.44 -6.94 -13.14
N ASN A 290 31.78 -7.91 -12.50
CA ASN A 290 32.20 -9.32 -12.48
C ASN A 290 31.33 -10.23 -13.35
N GLY A 291 30.39 -9.68 -14.15
CA GLY A 291 29.58 -10.43 -15.11
C GLY A 291 28.44 -11.22 -14.47
N GLY A 292 27.80 -10.66 -13.45
CA GLY A 292 26.59 -11.23 -12.83
C GLY A 292 25.32 -11.10 -13.68
N VAL A 293 24.20 -11.65 -13.19
CA VAL A 293 22.90 -11.62 -13.89
C VAL A 293 22.34 -10.19 -13.89
N LEU A 294 22.12 -9.65 -15.09
CA LEU A 294 21.50 -8.34 -15.32
C LEU A 294 20.23 -8.49 -16.20
N PRO A 295 19.24 -7.58 -16.09
CA PRO A 295 19.18 -6.52 -15.08
C PRO A 295 19.07 -7.08 -13.66
N MET A 296 19.62 -6.36 -12.67
CA MET A 296 19.28 -6.61 -11.28
C MET A 296 17.95 -5.96 -10.95
N ILE A 297 17.09 -6.63 -10.16
CA ILE A 297 15.74 -6.15 -9.81
C ILE A 297 15.64 -6.04 -8.31
N THR A 298 15.11 -4.93 -7.79
CA THR A 298 14.94 -4.71 -6.34
C THR A 298 14.05 -5.76 -5.68
N SER A 299 14.32 -6.07 -4.41
CA SER A 299 13.67 -7.13 -3.64
C SER A 299 12.85 -6.63 -2.43
N CYS A 300 12.87 -5.34 -2.12
CA CYS A 300 12.26 -4.78 -0.90
C CYS A 300 10.72 -4.90 -0.81
N SER A 301 10.02 -5.20 -1.92
CA SER A 301 8.55 -5.30 -1.99
C SER A 301 8.08 -6.77 -1.97
N PRO A 302 7.59 -7.31 -0.82
CA PRO A 302 7.24 -8.73 -0.72
C PRO A 302 6.06 -9.15 -1.59
N GLY A 303 5.17 -8.22 -1.94
CA GLY A 303 4.11 -8.50 -2.92
C GLY A 303 4.66 -8.70 -4.33
N TRP A 304 5.70 -7.94 -4.71
CA TRP A 304 6.44 -8.13 -5.95
C TRP A 304 7.19 -9.47 -5.95
N ILE A 305 7.92 -9.77 -4.88
CA ILE A 305 8.65 -11.04 -4.74
C ILE A 305 7.69 -12.21 -4.92
N LYS A 306 6.56 -12.21 -4.21
CA LYS A 306 5.54 -13.28 -4.34
C LYS A 306 4.97 -13.34 -5.75
N TYR A 307 4.81 -12.22 -6.45
CA TYR A 307 4.40 -12.18 -7.85
C TYR A 307 5.45 -12.83 -8.75
N CYS A 308 6.73 -12.50 -8.59
CA CYS A 308 7.82 -13.10 -9.33
C CYS A 308 7.87 -14.63 -9.10
N GLU A 309 7.80 -15.07 -7.85
CA GLU A 309 7.81 -16.49 -7.48
C GLU A 309 6.66 -17.30 -8.12
N HIS A 310 5.46 -16.71 -8.29
CA HIS A 310 4.31 -17.39 -8.88
C HIS A 310 4.24 -17.30 -10.41
N TYR A 311 4.66 -16.16 -10.98
CA TYR A 311 4.37 -15.85 -12.39
C TYR A 311 5.61 -15.80 -13.28
N TYR A 312 6.80 -15.53 -12.68
CA TYR A 312 8.08 -15.39 -13.38
C TYR A 312 9.23 -16.09 -12.63
N PRO A 313 9.06 -17.37 -12.23
CA PRO A 313 10.07 -18.09 -11.44
C PRO A 313 11.43 -18.18 -12.14
N GLU A 314 11.46 -18.17 -13.47
CA GLU A 314 12.68 -18.16 -14.28
C GLU A 314 13.50 -16.87 -14.14
N LEU A 315 12.90 -15.76 -13.67
CA LEU A 315 13.56 -14.49 -13.44
C LEU A 315 14.02 -14.29 -11.97
N ILE A 316 13.84 -15.28 -11.10
CA ILE A 316 14.35 -15.23 -9.72
C ILE A 316 15.84 -14.90 -9.65
N PRO A 317 16.73 -15.40 -10.55
CA PRO A 317 18.14 -15.03 -10.52
C PRO A 317 18.44 -13.54 -10.75
N HIS A 318 17.50 -12.79 -11.30
CA HIS A 318 17.61 -11.35 -11.49
C HIS A 318 17.32 -10.54 -10.22
N LEU A 319 16.63 -11.14 -9.23
CA LEU A 319 16.32 -10.44 -7.99
C LEU A 319 17.60 -10.11 -7.21
N SER A 320 17.63 -8.95 -6.57
CA SER A 320 18.61 -8.68 -5.52
C SER A 320 18.44 -9.69 -4.40
N THR A 321 19.52 -10.18 -3.83
CA THR A 321 19.50 -11.11 -2.72
C THR A 321 19.31 -10.42 -1.37
N CYS A 322 19.33 -9.10 -1.34
CA CYS A 322 19.12 -8.30 -0.14
C CYS A 322 17.75 -8.54 0.48
N LYS A 323 17.70 -8.73 1.80
CA LYS A 323 16.47 -8.68 2.57
C LYS A 323 15.80 -7.31 2.43
N SER A 324 14.51 -7.24 2.67
CA SER A 324 13.83 -5.94 2.72
C SER A 324 14.30 -5.10 3.92
N PRO A 325 14.16 -3.74 3.88
CA PRO A 325 14.49 -2.90 5.03
C PRO A 325 13.87 -3.34 6.35
N GLN A 326 12.62 -3.84 6.33
CA GLN A 326 11.98 -4.41 7.53
C GLN A 326 12.78 -5.58 8.09
N GLN A 327 13.17 -6.53 7.24
CA GLN A 327 13.90 -7.73 7.65
C GLN A 327 15.36 -7.40 8.00
N MET A 328 16.02 -6.53 7.25
CA MET A 328 17.36 -6.06 7.62
C MET A 328 17.37 -5.37 8.99
N PHE A 329 16.34 -4.57 9.28
CA PHE A 329 16.18 -3.97 10.60
C PHE A 329 16.11 -5.06 11.68
N GLY A 330 15.18 -6.01 11.53
CA GLY A 330 14.98 -7.08 12.51
C GLY A 330 16.21 -7.97 12.70
N ALA A 331 16.87 -8.35 11.59
CA ALA A 331 18.11 -9.12 11.63
C ALA A 331 19.21 -8.39 12.40
N THR A 332 19.38 -7.07 12.15
CA THR A 332 20.35 -6.24 12.88
C THR A 332 20.02 -6.13 14.36
N MET A 333 18.71 -5.96 14.70
CA MET A 333 18.28 -5.88 16.10
C MET A 333 18.59 -7.17 16.85
N LYS A 334 18.21 -8.32 16.30
CA LYS A 334 18.36 -9.62 16.99
C LYS A 334 19.78 -10.20 16.94
N THR A 335 20.67 -9.64 16.14
CA THR A 335 22.08 -10.05 16.12
C THR A 335 22.99 -9.04 16.81
N TRP A 336 23.23 -7.89 16.22
CA TRP A 336 24.17 -6.89 16.73
C TRP A 336 23.64 -6.14 17.96
N TYR A 337 22.41 -5.59 17.90
CA TYR A 337 21.88 -4.79 18.98
C TYR A 337 21.59 -5.63 20.25
N ALA A 338 21.05 -6.83 20.09
CA ALA A 338 20.88 -7.77 21.20
C ALA A 338 22.21 -8.10 21.87
N LYS A 339 23.29 -8.31 21.08
CA LYS A 339 24.65 -8.49 21.60
C LYS A 339 25.16 -7.24 22.34
N LYS A 340 24.94 -6.03 21.79
CA LYS A 340 25.35 -4.77 22.41
C LYS A 340 24.65 -4.54 23.77
N LEU A 341 23.39 -5.00 23.90
CA LEU A 341 22.62 -4.99 25.14
C LEU A 341 22.91 -6.17 26.08
N ASN A 342 23.75 -7.13 25.68
CA ASN A 342 23.94 -8.42 26.37
C ASN A 342 22.61 -9.15 26.66
N MET A 343 21.70 -9.15 25.68
CA MET A 343 20.36 -9.69 25.75
C MET A 343 20.22 -10.94 24.90
N ASP A 344 19.46 -11.93 25.37
CA ASP A 344 19.04 -13.09 24.58
C ASP A 344 18.08 -12.62 23.46
N PRO A 345 18.36 -12.89 22.17
CA PRO A 345 17.47 -12.54 21.07
C PRO A 345 16.03 -13.06 21.20
N SER A 346 15.82 -14.17 21.90
CA SER A 346 14.49 -14.74 22.17
C SER A 346 13.59 -13.86 23.04
N LYS A 347 14.20 -12.96 23.81
CA LYS A 347 13.48 -11.99 24.65
C LYS A 347 13.14 -10.70 23.91
N MET A 348 13.77 -10.45 22.77
CA MET A 348 13.53 -9.28 21.95
C MET A 348 12.37 -9.54 20.98
N VAL A 349 11.34 -8.72 21.02
CA VAL A 349 10.20 -8.74 20.07
C VAL A 349 10.32 -7.54 19.14
N VAL A 350 10.47 -7.80 17.86
CA VAL A 350 10.55 -6.76 16.82
C VAL A 350 9.19 -6.60 16.15
N VAL A 351 8.63 -5.40 16.24
CA VAL A 351 7.36 -5.03 15.63
C VAL A 351 7.60 -4.05 14.49
N GLY A 352 7.15 -4.41 13.28
CA GLY A 352 7.17 -3.50 12.12
C GLY A 352 5.82 -2.83 11.91
N VAL A 353 5.78 -1.50 11.87
CA VAL A 353 4.60 -0.74 11.43
C VAL A 353 4.76 -0.42 9.95
N MET A 354 3.96 -1.10 9.11
CA MET A 354 4.15 -1.12 7.67
C MET A 354 2.91 -0.66 6.89
N PRO A 355 3.07 0.04 5.77
CA PRO A 355 1.95 0.45 4.91
C PRO A 355 1.37 -0.72 4.10
N CYS A 356 1.82 -1.92 4.35
CA CYS A 356 1.75 -3.07 3.46
C CYS A 356 1.22 -4.31 4.18
N THR A 357 0.24 -4.98 3.58
CA THR A 357 -0.28 -6.26 4.13
C THR A 357 0.60 -7.45 3.75
N ALA A 358 1.37 -7.36 2.65
CA ALA A 358 2.30 -8.42 2.26
C ALA A 358 3.48 -8.56 3.25
N LYS A 359 3.78 -7.54 4.05
CA LYS A 359 4.77 -7.60 5.13
C LYS A 359 4.38 -8.61 6.23
N LYS A 360 3.07 -8.83 6.46
CA LYS A 360 2.59 -9.91 7.35
C LYS A 360 2.91 -11.33 6.79
N PHE A 361 2.95 -11.48 5.49
CA PHE A 361 3.39 -12.71 4.83
C PHE A 361 4.93 -12.84 4.89
N GLU A 362 5.65 -11.73 4.67
CA GLU A 362 7.12 -11.71 4.67
C GLU A 362 7.71 -12.19 6.00
N THR A 363 7.13 -11.81 7.16
CA THR A 363 7.59 -12.28 8.49
C THR A 363 7.47 -13.79 8.70
N LYS A 364 6.82 -14.51 7.79
CA LYS A 364 6.62 -15.97 7.85
C LYS A 364 7.40 -16.72 6.76
N ARG A 365 8.29 -16.03 6.05
CA ARG A 365 9.13 -16.67 5.03
C ARG A 365 10.29 -17.42 5.68
N ASP A 366 10.67 -18.54 5.08
CA ASP A 366 11.91 -19.21 5.41
C ASP A 366 13.11 -18.31 5.07
N GLY A 367 14.18 -18.40 5.85
CA GLY A 367 15.39 -17.60 5.66
C GLY A 367 15.37 -16.22 6.30
N GLU A 368 14.26 -15.80 6.92
CA GLU A 368 14.13 -14.53 7.65
C GLU A 368 14.35 -14.73 9.17
N ALA A 369 15.49 -15.32 9.53
CA ALA A 369 15.83 -15.70 10.92
C ALA A 369 17.36 -15.71 11.16
N ALA A 370 18.03 -14.59 10.94
CA ALA A 370 19.50 -14.47 11.01
C ALA A 370 20.09 -14.84 12.39
N SER A 371 19.34 -14.63 13.47
CA SER A 371 19.74 -14.99 14.85
C SER A 371 19.31 -16.40 15.28
N GLY A 372 18.66 -17.17 14.40
CA GLY A 372 17.95 -18.41 14.74
C GLY A 372 16.51 -18.18 15.22
N TYR A 373 16.08 -16.92 15.38
CA TYR A 373 14.71 -16.49 15.66
C TYR A 373 14.20 -15.60 14.53
N PRO A 374 12.88 -15.49 14.30
CA PRO A 374 12.34 -14.59 13.28
C PRO A 374 12.95 -13.19 13.38
N ASP A 375 13.43 -12.64 12.27
CA ASP A 375 14.01 -11.30 12.26
C ASP A 375 12.99 -10.26 12.73
N VAL A 376 11.76 -10.35 12.23
CA VAL A 376 10.61 -9.55 12.66
C VAL A 376 9.50 -10.46 13.14
N ASP A 377 9.05 -10.29 14.38
CA ASP A 377 8.05 -11.16 15.01
C ASP A 377 6.63 -10.80 14.57
N ILE A 378 6.30 -9.51 14.52
CA ILE A 378 4.94 -9.01 14.23
C ILE A 378 5.04 -7.86 13.24
N SER A 379 4.17 -7.88 12.23
CA SER A 379 4.01 -6.75 11.32
C SER A 379 2.57 -6.26 11.37
N ILE A 380 2.36 -5.00 11.76
CA ILE A 380 1.06 -4.34 11.79
C ILE A 380 0.98 -3.25 10.72
N THR A 381 -0.23 -2.97 10.29
CA THR A 381 -0.50 -1.93 9.28
C THR A 381 -0.66 -0.54 9.92
N THR A 382 -0.63 0.52 9.09
CA THR A 382 -0.97 1.89 9.53
C THR A 382 -2.36 1.95 10.20
N ARG A 383 -3.33 1.20 9.68
CA ARG A 383 -4.69 1.14 10.24
C ARG A 383 -4.74 0.44 11.60
N GLU A 384 -3.96 -0.63 11.77
CA GLU A 384 -3.84 -1.32 13.05
C GLU A 384 -3.21 -0.41 14.10
N LEU A 385 -2.12 0.30 13.76
CA LEU A 385 -1.53 1.30 14.65
C LEU A 385 -2.53 2.39 15.03
N ALA A 386 -3.28 2.91 14.07
CA ALA A 386 -4.30 3.93 14.36
C ALA A 386 -5.34 3.43 15.37
N ARG A 387 -5.83 2.17 15.23
CA ARG A 387 -6.76 1.56 16.19
C ARG A 387 -6.13 1.38 17.58
N MET A 388 -4.85 0.99 17.66
CA MET A 388 -4.15 0.91 18.96
C MET A 388 -4.08 2.26 19.64
N ILE A 389 -3.75 3.33 18.91
CA ILE A 389 -3.67 4.70 19.43
C ILE A 389 -5.06 5.16 19.92
N GLU A 390 -6.12 4.91 19.15
CA GLU A 390 -7.50 5.24 19.53
C GLU A 390 -7.96 4.45 20.77
N SER A 391 -7.72 3.14 20.80
CA SER A 391 -8.13 2.28 21.92
C SER A 391 -7.38 2.60 23.23
N ALA A 392 -6.16 3.09 23.13
CA ALA A 392 -5.38 3.57 24.28
C ALA A 392 -5.81 4.97 24.75
N GLY A 393 -6.79 5.61 24.11
CA GLY A 393 -7.25 6.95 24.46
C GLY A 393 -6.23 8.05 24.20
N ILE A 394 -5.24 7.82 23.33
CA ILE A 394 -4.18 8.78 23.03
C ILE A 394 -4.72 9.86 22.09
N TYR A 395 -4.66 11.12 22.54
CA TYR A 395 -5.17 12.26 21.78
C TYR A 395 -4.14 12.74 20.74
N PHE A 396 -4.00 11.96 19.66
CA PHE A 396 -2.90 12.01 18.69
C PHE A 396 -2.56 13.42 18.17
N LYS A 397 -3.57 14.23 17.83
CA LYS A 397 -3.35 15.59 17.28
C LYS A 397 -2.62 16.53 18.22
N HIS A 398 -2.73 16.30 19.52
CA HIS A 398 -2.19 17.14 20.58
C HIS A 398 -0.87 16.62 21.16
N LEU A 399 -0.37 15.50 20.65
CA LEU A 399 0.94 14.99 21.07
C LEU A 399 2.05 15.99 20.72
N PRO A 400 3.07 16.12 21.57
CA PRO A 400 4.31 16.79 21.18
C PRO A 400 5.01 16.00 20.08
N ASP A 401 5.90 16.66 19.36
CA ASP A 401 6.81 15.97 18.46
C ASP A 401 8.01 15.45 19.28
N GLU A 402 8.33 14.16 19.12
CA GLU A 402 9.46 13.48 19.74
C GLU A 402 10.34 12.84 18.66
N GLU A 403 11.63 12.61 18.99
CA GLU A 403 12.61 12.02 18.07
C GLU A 403 12.69 10.51 18.27
N PHE A 404 13.11 9.78 17.25
CA PHE A 404 13.42 8.36 17.34
C PHE A 404 14.56 8.07 18.31
N ASP A 405 14.63 6.84 18.81
CA ASP A 405 15.68 6.41 19.73
C ASP A 405 17.00 6.14 19.00
N ASN A 406 18.14 6.47 19.66
CA ASN A 406 19.46 6.10 19.17
C ASN A 406 19.81 4.64 19.50
N PRO A 407 20.68 3.97 18.71
CA PRO A 407 21.47 4.51 17.58
C PRO A 407 20.78 4.50 16.21
N PHE A 408 19.59 3.93 16.08
CA PHE A 408 18.90 3.69 14.80
C PHE A 408 17.83 4.75 14.46
N GLY A 409 17.88 5.90 15.10
CA GLY A 409 17.02 7.05 14.80
C GLY A 409 17.61 7.97 13.73
N GLU A 410 18.88 7.78 13.36
CA GLU A 410 19.49 8.53 12.26
C GLU A 410 19.04 7.94 10.91
N SER A 411 18.57 8.81 10.02
CA SER A 411 18.17 8.44 8.66
C SER A 411 18.54 9.52 7.65
N THR A 412 18.60 9.16 6.38
CA THR A 412 18.85 10.11 5.30
C THR A 412 17.59 10.39 4.49
N GLY A 413 17.62 11.47 3.72
CA GLY A 413 16.54 11.77 2.77
C GLY A 413 16.35 10.66 1.73
N ALA A 414 17.44 9.96 1.35
CA ALA A 414 17.39 8.81 0.44
C ALA A 414 16.48 7.68 0.98
N ALA A 415 16.57 7.37 2.27
CA ALA A 415 15.73 6.36 2.91
C ALA A 415 14.26 6.80 2.96
N THR A 416 14.01 8.06 3.27
CA THR A 416 12.64 8.58 3.39
C THR A 416 11.85 8.47 2.09
N ILE A 417 12.48 8.71 0.93
CA ILE A 417 11.80 8.62 -0.37
C ILE A 417 11.46 7.19 -0.81
N PHE A 418 11.93 6.14 -0.14
CA PHE A 418 11.53 4.74 -0.41
C PHE A 418 10.03 4.52 -0.41
N GLY A 419 9.28 5.36 0.31
CA GLY A 419 7.82 5.28 0.33
C GLY A 419 7.15 5.58 -1.01
N ALA A 420 7.80 6.27 -1.93
CA ALA A 420 7.29 6.65 -3.25
C ALA A 420 7.93 5.84 -4.38
N THR A 421 7.19 5.61 -5.46
CA THR A 421 7.73 4.93 -6.66
C THR A 421 8.85 5.74 -7.31
N GLY A 422 9.98 5.12 -7.55
CA GLY A 422 11.22 5.73 -8.04
C GLY A 422 12.16 6.13 -6.92
N GLY A 423 11.72 6.10 -5.67
CA GLY A 423 12.52 6.51 -4.52
C GLY A 423 13.68 5.56 -4.21
N VAL A 424 13.48 4.26 -4.36
CA VAL A 424 14.56 3.26 -4.20
C VAL A 424 15.58 3.42 -5.32
N MET A 425 15.12 3.56 -6.57
CA MET A 425 15.99 3.81 -7.71
C MET A 425 16.82 5.07 -7.52
N GLU A 426 16.20 6.16 -7.11
CA GLU A 426 16.91 7.42 -6.87
C GLU A 426 17.93 7.29 -5.74
N ALA A 427 17.59 6.64 -4.63
CA ALA A 427 18.51 6.36 -3.52
C ALA A 427 19.70 5.51 -3.97
N ALA A 428 19.43 4.46 -4.77
CA ALA A 428 20.48 3.60 -5.33
C ALA A 428 21.40 4.36 -6.28
N LEU A 429 20.86 5.19 -7.17
CA LEU A 429 21.64 6.01 -8.10
C LEU A 429 22.54 7.00 -7.36
N ARG A 430 22.04 7.69 -6.32
CA ARG A 430 22.84 8.60 -5.48
C ARG A 430 24.09 7.89 -4.92
N THR A 431 23.92 6.67 -4.41
CA THR A 431 25.03 5.89 -3.81
C THR A 431 25.89 5.22 -4.87
N ALA A 432 25.32 4.69 -5.96
CA ALA A 432 26.08 4.03 -7.03
C ALA A 432 27.05 5.00 -7.72
N VAL A 433 26.64 6.25 -7.95
CA VAL A 433 27.56 7.28 -8.49
C VAL A 433 28.79 7.40 -7.61
N LYS A 434 28.61 7.54 -6.29
CA LYS A 434 29.72 7.61 -5.32
C LYS A 434 30.62 6.39 -5.35
N LEU A 435 30.05 5.19 -5.41
CA LEU A 435 30.80 3.91 -5.41
C LEU A 435 31.59 3.69 -6.72
N ILE A 436 31.09 4.20 -7.84
CA ILE A 436 31.71 4.01 -9.15
C ILE A 436 32.76 5.10 -9.43
N THR A 437 32.45 6.36 -9.14
CA THR A 437 33.29 7.52 -9.51
C THR A 437 34.21 7.99 -8.38
N GLY A 438 33.87 7.70 -7.13
CA GLY A 438 34.50 8.28 -5.95
C GLY A 438 33.98 9.66 -5.57
N ASP A 439 33.19 10.30 -6.42
CA ASP A 439 32.62 11.65 -6.23
C ASP A 439 31.10 11.60 -5.96
N GLU A 440 30.58 12.64 -5.31
CA GLU A 440 29.15 12.79 -5.14
C GLU A 440 28.46 13.07 -6.48
N ALA A 441 27.19 12.65 -6.61
CA ALA A 441 26.39 13.01 -7.77
C ALA A 441 26.27 14.54 -7.88
N PRO A 442 26.34 15.12 -9.10
CA PRO A 442 26.22 16.58 -9.30
C PRO A 442 24.91 17.17 -8.73
N SER A 443 23.87 16.36 -8.68
CA SER A 443 22.61 16.64 -8.00
C SER A 443 22.10 15.36 -7.35
N PRO A 444 21.54 15.40 -6.14
CA PRO A 444 20.90 14.25 -5.55
C PRO A 444 19.52 13.96 -6.17
N GLU A 445 19.04 14.80 -7.09
CA GLU A 445 17.70 14.68 -7.68
C GLU A 445 17.75 14.06 -9.08
N PHE A 446 17.23 12.85 -9.21
CA PHE A 446 17.08 12.12 -10.47
C PHE A 446 15.63 12.21 -10.94
N ASN A 447 15.26 13.35 -11.55
CA ASN A 447 13.88 13.69 -11.87
C ASN A 447 13.18 12.72 -12.84
N ASP A 448 13.93 12.04 -13.72
CA ASP A 448 13.38 11.11 -14.72
C ASP A 448 12.75 9.86 -14.06
N VAL A 449 13.21 9.49 -12.87
CA VAL A 449 12.68 8.35 -12.11
C VAL A 449 11.63 8.78 -11.06
N ARG A 450 11.41 10.08 -10.85
CA ARG A 450 10.37 10.64 -9.97
C ARG A 450 8.99 10.64 -10.63
N GLY A 451 7.95 10.90 -9.81
CA GLY A 451 6.57 11.08 -10.27
C GLY A 451 5.75 9.80 -10.27
N MET A 452 4.45 9.96 -10.60
CA MET A 452 3.44 8.90 -10.43
C MET A 452 3.16 8.10 -11.72
N LYS A 453 3.95 8.25 -12.78
CA LYS A 453 3.84 7.38 -13.96
C LYS A 453 4.06 5.92 -13.56
N ASN A 454 3.25 5.04 -14.11
CA ASN A 454 3.28 3.62 -13.78
C ASN A 454 4.60 2.94 -14.17
N ILE A 455 5.16 3.31 -15.32
CA ILE A 455 6.48 2.88 -15.81
C ILE A 455 7.28 4.13 -16.15
N LYS A 456 8.55 4.16 -15.74
CA LYS A 456 9.52 5.20 -16.04
C LYS A 456 10.81 4.52 -16.49
N GLU A 457 11.42 5.03 -17.53
CA GLU A 457 12.69 4.54 -18.07
C GLU A 457 13.63 5.72 -18.19
N ALA A 458 14.88 5.53 -17.80
CA ALA A 458 15.93 6.55 -17.87
C ALA A 458 17.28 5.92 -18.18
N GLN A 459 18.22 6.74 -18.63
CA GLN A 459 19.57 6.34 -18.96
C GLN A 459 20.54 7.38 -18.43
N TYR A 460 21.56 6.92 -17.72
CA TYR A 460 22.58 7.77 -17.10
C TYR A 460 23.97 7.28 -17.49
N GLU A 461 24.89 8.22 -17.67
CA GLU A 461 26.30 7.92 -17.80
C GLU A 461 26.98 8.09 -16.44
N VAL A 462 27.53 7.00 -15.89
CA VAL A 462 28.15 6.97 -14.56
C VAL A 462 29.55 6.38 -14.68
N GLY A 463 30.59 7.19 -14.52
CA GLY A 463 31.99 6.72 -14.59
C GLY A 463 32.37 6.04 -15.91
N GLY A 464 31.79 6.48 -17.02
CA GLY A 464 31.99 5.88 -18.35
C GLY A 464 31.11 4.64 -18.61
N LEU A 465 30.25 4.24 -17.66
CA LEU A 465 29.28 3.16 -17.83
C LEU A 465 27.91 3.74 -18.22
N ASN A 466 27.29 3.14 -19.23
CA ASN A 466 25.92 3.47 -19.61
C ASN A 466 24.93 2.66 -18.77
N VAL A 467 24.29 3.29 -17.80
CA VAL A 467 23.37 2.67 -16.85
C VAL A 467 21.94 2.95 -17.29
N LYS A 468 21.26 1.94 -17.78
CA LYS A 468 19.88 2.02 -18.23
C LYS A 468 18.95 1.45 -17.15
N VAL A 469 18.02 2.25 -16.68
CA VAL A 469 17.17 1.91 -15.53
C VAL A 469 15.68 1.94 -15.88
N ALA A 470 14.90 1.14 -15.18
CA ALA A 470 13.46 1.17 -15.25
C ALA A 470 12.83 1.14 -13.86
N VAL A 471 11.69 1.80 -13.73
CA VAL A 471 10.87 1.81 -12.50
C VAL A 471 9.46 1.40 -12.88
N ALA A 472 8.89 0.41 -12.19
CA ALA A 472 7.47 0.04 -12.34
C ALA A 472 6.74 0.04 -11.00
N SER A 473 5.52 0.56 -10.99
CA SER A 473 4.62 0.51 -9.84
C SER A 473 3.31 -0.19 -10.18
N GLY A 474 2.92 -1.14 -9.30
CA GLY A 474 1.87 -2.12 -9.57
C GLY A 474 2.38 -3.34 -10.34
N THR A 475 1.93 -4.53 -9.94
CA THR A 475 2.47 -5.80 -10.47
C THR A 475 2.12 -6.05 -11.94
N LYS A 476 1.02 -5.49 -12.47
CA LYS A 476 0.73 -5.53 -13.91
C LYS A 476 1.83 -4.84 -14.74
N ASN A 477 2.32 -3.70 -14.26
CA ASN A 477 3.40 -2.97 -14.91
C ASN A 477 4.76 -3.68 -14.73
N ALA A 478 4.96 -4.33 -13.58
CA ALA A 478 6.10 -5.21 -13.37
C ALA A 478 6.10 -6.35 -14.40
N GLY A 479 4.96 -7.02 -14.61
CA GLY A 479 4.81 -8.07 -15.62
C GLY A 479 5.22 -7.61 -17.02
N TYR A 480 4.83 -6.40 -17.42
CA TYR A 480 5.26 -5.83 -18.71
C TYR A 480 6.79 -5.73 -18.83
N LEU A 481 7.49 -5.30 -17.78
CA LEU A 481 8.96 -5.27 -17.81
C LEU A 481 9.56 -6.68 -17.80
N MET A 482 8.96 -7.61 -17.07
CA MET A 482 9.41 -9.02 -17.03
C MET A 482 9.28 -9.69 -18.40
N ASP A 483 8.20 -9.43 -19.11
CA ASP A 483 8.02 -9.94 -20.47
C ASP A 483 9.10 -9.37 -21.42
N LYS A 484 9.45 -8.08 -21.31
CA LYS A 484 10.56 -7.49 -22.08
C LYS A 484 11.92 -8.14 -21.77
N ILE A 485 12.17 -8.55 -20.52
CA ILE A 485 13.41 -9.27 -20.18
C ILE A 485 13.40 -10.65 -20.82
N LYS A 486 12.28 -11.39 -20.76
CA LYS A 486 12.15 -12.75 -21.31
C LYS A 486 12.29 -12.78 -22.83
N ASP A 487 11.77 -11.81 -23.54
CA ASP A 487 11.85 -11.74 -25.01
C ASP A 487 13.14 -11.05 -25.50
N GLY A 488 14.02 -10.63 -24.58
CA GLY A 488 15.33 -10.05 -24.91
C GLY A 488 15.26 -8.59 -25.39
N THR A 489 14.12 -7.92 -25.25
CA THR A 489 13.96 -6.49 -25.63
C THR A 489 14.22 -5.54 -24.45
N GLY A 490 14.32 -6.07 -23.23
CA GLY A 490 14.56 -5.32 -22.00
C GLY A 490 16.05 -5.20 -21.68
N ASP A 491 16.73 -4.27 -22.33
CA ASP A 491 18.16 -3.97 -22.11
C ASP A 491 18.34 -3.00 -20.94
N TYR A 492 18.12 -3.47 -19.71
CA TYR A 492 18.28 -2.68 -18.49
C TYR A 492 19.46 -3.17 -17.65
N THR A 493 20.04 -2.25 -16.86
CA THR A 493 21.04 -2.56 -15.84
C THR A 493 20.39 -2.81 -14.48
N PHE A 494 19.43 -1.95 -14.11
CA PHE A 494 18.77 -2.00 -12.81
C PHE A 494 17.29 -1.65 -12.93
N ILE A 495 16.44 -2.37 -12.21
CA ILE A 495 14.97 -2.19 -12.23
C ILE A 495 14.43 -2.08 -10.80
N GLU A 496 13.69 -1.00 -10.51
CA GLU A 496 12.87 -0.91 -9.30
C GLU A 496 11.46 -1.42 -9.57
N ILE A 497 10.96 -2.32 -8.71
CA ILE A 497 9.56 -2.74 -8.71
C ILE A 497 8.90 -2.43 -7.38
N MET A 498 7.87 -1.59 -7.42
CA MET A 498 6.93 -1.38 -6.33
C MET A 498 5.65 -2.17 -6.58
N GLY A 499 5.32 -3.11 -5.68
CA GLY A 499 4.12 -3.96 -5.83
C GLY A 499 2.79 -3.20 -5.80
N CYS A 500 2.75 -2.01 -5.20
CA CYS A 500 1.57 -1.16 -5.13
C CYS A 500 1.65 0.03 -6.11
N PRO A 501 0.52 0.44 -6.74
CA PRO A 501 0.49 1.61 -7.63
C PRO A 501 0.91 2.90 -6.91
N GLY A 502 1.98 3.54 -7.35
CA GLY A 502 2.55 4.75 -6.76
C GLY A 502 3.52 4.49 -5.59
N GLY A 503 3.73 3.24 -5.18
CA GLY A 503 4.64 2.87 -4.08
C GLY A 503 3.94 2.61 -2.75
N CYS A 504 4.71 2.56 -1.66
CA CYS A 504 4.25 2.25 -0.31
C CYS A 504 3.27 3.29 0.27
N ILE A 505 3.31 4.53 -0.21
CA ILE A 505 2.32 5.58 0.11
C ILE A 505 0.88 5.18 -0.25
N ASN A 506 0.69 4.20 -1.12
CA ASN A 506 -0.61 3.65 -1.53
C ASN A 506 -0.70 2.15 -1.24
N GLY A 507 0.04 1.68 -0.26
CA GLY A 507 0.07 0.29 0.18
C GLY A 507 -1.27 -0.21 0.74
N GLY A 508 -1.46 -1.53 0.72
CA GLY A 508 -2.68 -2.19 1.19
C GLY A 508 -3.00 -2.00 2.68
N GLY A 509 -2.02 -1.56 3.49
CA GLY A 509 -2.15 -1.25 4.91
C GLY A 509 -2.45 0.21 5.24
N GLN A 510 -2.47 1.11 4.25
CA GLN A 510 -2.66 2.55 4.44
C GLN A 510 -4.11 2.92 4.84
N PRO A 511 -4.33 4.11 5.43
CA PRO A 511 -5.66 4.60 5.76
C PRO A 511 -6.58 4.61 4.54
N ILE A 512 -7.83 4.17 4.76
CA ILE A 512 -8.83 4.07 3.68
C ILE A 512 -9.58 5.40 3.57
N GLN A 513 -9.45 6.03 2.42
CA GLN A 513 -10.24 7.20 2.05
C GLN A 513 -11.49 6.76 1.27
N HIS A 514 -12.63 7.36 1.57
CA HIS A 514 -13.89 7.09 0.85
C HIS A 514 -13.79 7.46 -0.63
N ALA A 515 -14.58 6.81 -1.48
CA ALA A 515 -14.59 7.05 -2.92
C ALA A 515 -14.83 8.53 -3.28
N VAL A 516 -15.64 9.24 -2.51
CA VAL A 516 -15.89 10.67 -2.69
C VAL A 516 -14.62 11.52 -2.63
N VAL A 517 -13.62 11.12 -1.85
CA VAL A 517 -12.31 11.75 -1.80
C VAL A 517 -11.41 11.21 -2.93
N ARG A 518 -11.30 9.90 -3.02
CA ARG A 518 -10.38 9.22 -3.95
C ARG A 518 -10.64 9.51 -5.43
N ASN A 519 -11.88 9.71 -5.80
CA ASN A 519 -12.26 10.00 -7.19
C ASN A 519 -11.80 11.39 -7.67
N PHE A 520 -11.39 12.29 -6.76
CA PHE A 520 -11.13 13.70 -7.07
C PHE A 520 -9.85 14.27 -6.45
N VAL A 521 -9.18 13.48 -5.59
CA VAL A 521 -7.93 13.85 -4.94
C VAL A 521 -6.89 12.80 -5.28
N ASP A 522 -5.79 13.20 -5.89
CA ASP A 522 -4.64 12.32 -6.04
C ASP A 522 -3.95 12.14 -4.70
N LEU A 523 -4.30 11.02 -4.02
CA LEU A 523 -3.72 10.65 -2.73
C LEU A 523 -2.23 10.36 -2.85
N LYS A 524 -1.81 9.76 -3.96
CA LYS A 524 -0.42 9.34 -4.19
C LYS A 524 0.49 10.55 -4.27
N GLU A 525 0.10 11.53 -5.10
CA GLU A 525 0.87 12.77 -5.25
C GLU A 525 1.01 13.52 -3.92
N ARG A 526 -0.10 13.69 -3.17
CA ARG A 526 -0.08 14.40 -1.89
C ARG A 526 0.80 13.74 -0.84
N ARG A 527 0.71 12.41 -0.73
CA ARG A 527 1.49 11.61 0.21
C ARG A 527 2.97 11.59 -0.19
N ALA A 528 3.29 11.42 -1.48
CA ALA A 528 4.65 11.46 -1.98
C ALA A 528 5.32 12.82 -1.77
N LYS A 529 4.57 13.91 -1.96
CA LYS A 529 5.07 15.27 -1.72
C LYS A 529 5.66 15.42 -0.31
N ALA A 530 4.98 14.88 0.72
CA ALA A 530 5.48 14.94 2.09
C ALA A 530 6.84 14.25 2.25
N LEU A 531 7.05 13.10 1.58
CA LEU A 531 8.33 12.38 1.62
C LEU A 531 9.44 13.14 0.90
N TYR A 532 9.15 13.68 -0.29
CA TYR A 532 10.12 14.50 -1.03
C TYR A 532 10.46 15.81 -0.32
N GLU A 533 9.51 16.42 0.40
CA GLU A 533 9.78 17.58 1.25
C GLU A 533 10.67 17.20 2.45
N SER A 534 10.46 16.03 3.05
CA SER A 534 11.34 15.51 4.12
C SER A 534 12.76 15.27 3.60
N ASP A 535 12.92 14.60 2.45
CA ASP A 535 14.24 14.42 1.80
C ASP A 535 14.94 15.77 1.56
N LYS A 536 14.22 16.73 0.99
CA LYS A 536 14.80 18.05 0.65
C LYS A 536 15.30 18.81 1.89
N ASN A 537 14.62 18.63 3.01
CA ASN A 537 14.94 19.31 4.28
C ASN A 537 15.94 18.52 5.13
N ASN A 538 16.27 17.27 4.78
CA ASN A 538 17.25 16.48 5.50
C ASN A 538 18.67 16.95 5.15
N ALA A 539 19.52 17.11 6.17
CA ALA A 539 20.92 17.50 6.01
C ALA A 539 21.75 16.43 5.28
N LYS A 540 21.40 15.15 5.49
CA LYS A 540 22.02 13.99 4.83
C LYS A 540 21.04 13.46 3.79
N ARG A 541 21.41 13.49 2.53
CA ARG A 541 20.53 13.12 1.42
C ARG A 541 20.90 11.81 0.75
N CYS A 542 22.02 11.21 1.10
CA CYS A 542 22.54 9.99 0.51
C CYS A 542 22.75 8.91 1.57
N SER A 543 22.38 7.66 1.26
CA SER A 543 22.45 6.54 2.23
C SER A 543 23.86 6.30 2.77
N HIS A 544 24.89 6.53 1.96
CA HIS A 544 26.28 6.40 2.38
C HIS A 544 26.77 7.50 3.35
N GLU A 545 25.94 8.50 3.65
CA GLU A 545 26.20 9.52 4.68
C GLU A 545 25.73 9.09 6.08
N ASN A 546 24.92 8.02 6.20
CA ASN A 546 24.38 7.55 7.46
C ASN A 546 25.52 7.02 8.35
N SER A 547 25.78 7.68 9.49
CA SER A 547 26.86 7.33 10.40
C SER A 547 26.58 6.06 11.20
N ALA A 548 25.30 5.79 11.53
CA ALA A 548 24.91 4.58 12.24
C ALA A 548 25.08 3.32 11.37
N VAL A 549 24.85 3.43 10.06
CA VAL A 549 25.14 2.34 9.10
C VAL A 549 26.65 2.08 9.03
N LYS A 550 27.49 3.13 8.98
CA LYS A 550 28.96 2.97 9.02
C LYS A 550 29.43 2.29 10.29
N GLU A 551 28.92 2.72 11.45
CA GLU A 551 29.23 2.10 12.75
C GLU A 551 28.90 0.59 12.75
N LEU A 552 27.72 0.21 12.19
CA LEU A 552 27.32 -1.18 12.08
C LEU A 552 28.30 -2.02 11.23
N TYR A 553 28.80 -1.47 10.12
CA TYR A 553 29.84 -2.14 9.32
C TYR A 553 31.15 -2.24 10.06
N ASP A 554 31.62 -1.16 10.66
CA ASP A 554 32.91 -1.11 11.36
C ASP A 554 32.95 -2.04 12.57
N GLU A 555 31.86 -2.10 13.35
CA GLU A 555 31.80 -2.91 14.57
C GLU A 555 31.41 -4.37 14.34
N PHE A 556 30.64 -4.68 13.28
CA PHE A 556 29.98 -5.97 13.21
C PHE A 556 29.98 -6.65 11.85
N LEU A 557 29.59 -5.97 10.78
CA LEU A 557 29.42 -6.58 9.46
C LEU A 557 30.72 -6.63 8.63
N GLY A 558 31.68 -5.77 8.95
CA GLY A 558 32.95 -5.60 8.23
C GLY A 558 32.81 -4.66 7.05
N LYS A 559 32.51 -5.16 5.87
CA LYS A 559 32.29 -4.35 4.66
C LYS A 559 31.04 -4.82 3.92
N PRO A 560 30.42 -3.95 3.10
CA PRO A 560 29.31 -4.37 2.25
C PRO A 560 29.68 -5.59 1.39
N GLY A 561 28.75 -6.53 1.25
CA GLY A 561 28.96 -7.79 0.54
C GLY A 561 29.96 -8.75 1.22
N SER A 562 30.34 -8.53 2.49
CA SER A 562 31.15 -9.48 3.25
C SER A 562 30.36 -10.78 3.52
N HIS A 563 31.10 -11.88 3.83
CA HIS A 563 30.45 -13.14 4.21
C HIS A 563 29.42 -12.95 5.34
N LYS A 564 29.76 -12.15 6.36
CA LYS A 564 28.88 -11.88 7.49
C LYS A 564 27.68 -11.00 7.12
N ALA A 565 27.87 -10.04 6.22
CA ALA A 565 26.74 -9.25 5.68
C ALA A 565 25.79 -10.17 4.90
N HIS A 566 26.31 -11.05 4.07
CA HIS A 566 25.49 -12.06 3.36
C HIS A 566 24.72 -12.99 4.31
N GLU A 567 25.34 -13.48 5.36
CA GLU A 567 24.69 -14.35 6.35
C GLU A 567 23.51 -13.68 7.06
N ILE A 568 23.60 -12.37 7.31
CA ILE A 568 22.63 -11.64 8.14
C ILE A 568 21.59 -10.89 7.28
N LEU A 569 22.05 -10.23 6.21
CA LEU A 569 21.26 -9.26 5.45
C LEU A 569 20.73 -9.77 4.12
N HIS A 570 21.09 -10.99 3.71
CA HIS A 570 20.63 -11.58 2.45
C HIS A 570 19.69 -12.77 2.67
N THR A 571 18.91 -13.09 1.65
CA THR A 571 17.93 -14.17 1.64
C THR A 571 17.85 -14.81 0.26
N THR A 572 17.02 -15.85 0.13
CA THR A 572 16.77 -16.55 -1.12
C THR A 572 15.29 -16.60 -1.45
N TYR A 573 14.97 -16.79 -2.73
CA TYR A 573 13.60 -16.86 -3.23
C TYR A 573 13.36 -18.19 -3.92
N VAL A 574 12.10 -18.66 -3.89
CA VAL A 574 11.72 -19.99 -4.40
C VAL A 574 10.53 -19.90 -5.34
N ALA A 575 10.54 -20.70 -6.39
CA ALA A 575 9.39 -20.83 -7.29
C ALA A 575 8.16 -21.34 -6.51
N ARG A 576 7.01 -20.73 -6.73
CA ARG A 576 5.72 -21.12 -6.13
C ARG A 576 4.74 -21.55 -7.20
N LYS A 577 3.94 -22.56 -6.88
CA LYS A 577 2.82 -22.95 -7.72
C LYS A 577 1.74 -21.84 -7.74
N LYS A 578 0.99 -21.76 -8.82
CA LYS A 578 -0.16 -20.84 -8.91
C LYS A 578 -1.36 -21.34 -8.09
N TYR A 579 -1.46 -22.66 -7.91
CA TYR A 579 -2.50 -23.33 -7.13
C TYR A 579 -1.86 -24.52 -6.41
N ASP A 580 -2.24 -24.72 -5.17
CA ASP A 580 -1.91 -25.89 -4.35
C ASP A 580 -3.07 -26.91 -4.38
#